data_5e4c0b21aceeb345c03980c51ef2826b
#
_entry.id   5e4c0b21aceeb345c03980c51ef2826b
#
_cell.length_a   1.000
_cell.length_b   1.000
_cell.length_c   1.000
_cell.angle_alpha   90.00
_cell.angle_beta   90.00
_cell.angle_gamma   90.00
#
_symmetry.space_group_name_H-M   'P 1'
#
loop_
_entity.id
_entity.type
_entity.pdbx_description
1 polymer ?
#
loop_
_entity_poly.entity_id
_entity_poly.type
_entity_poly.pdbx_seq_one_letter_code
_entity_poly.pdbx_strand_id
1 'polypeptide(L)'
;IFVRTDPIFDGFSDELEGVLACEPDVVMLPYFKTVREVETFIKAVDGRATTSLLLETRGAAEQIDDIISVGGIDEIHIGLNDLSHSYGKKFLFEELADGTVDRLVERFKADGIKNYGFGGIASLGSGLLPAEMIIPEHYRLGSNCAILSRAFCDVSKVGDIDEIRRIFDEGVSAIRDYEKKCAAMSEQELSENSAALKQRVEEIVSNMQQ
;
A
#
# COMPACT_ATOMS: atom_id res chain seq x y z
N ILE A 1 -8.65 14.77 -4.88
CA ILE A 1 -7.19 14.97 -4.98
C ILE A 1 -6.54 14.25 -3.80
N PHE A 2 -5.57 13.37 -4.07
CA PHE A 2 -4.79 12.65 -3.07
C PHE A 2 -3.38 13.25 -3.02
N VAL A 3 -2.95 13.73 -1.84
CA VAL A 3 -1.64 14.36 -1.66
C VAL A 3 -0.83 13.61 -0.63
N ARG A 4 0.39 13.20 -0.96
CA ARG A 4 1.36 12.68 -0.01
C ARG A 4 2.32 13.82 0.38
N THR A 5 2.42 14.11 1.68
CA THR A 5 3.35 15.09 2.24
C THR A 5 4.78 14.55 2.31
N ASP A 6 5.71 15.37 2.75
CA ASP A 6 6.99 14.90 3.27
C ASP A 6 6.80 14.20 4.65
N PRO A 7 7.76 13.39 5.13
CA PRO A 7 7.78 12.93 6.52
C PRO A 7 7.79 14.09 7.51
N ILE A 8 7.43 13.83 8.78
CA ILE A 8 7.50 14.87 9.83
C ILE A 8 8.91 15.46 9.95
N PHE A 9 9.01 16.78 9.85
CA PHE A 9 10.23 17.59 9.99
C PHE A 9 9.91 18.96 10.58
N ASP A 10 10.92 19.78 10.90
CA ASP A 10 10.71 21.07 11.59
C ASP A 10 9.83 22.08 10.85
N GLY A 11 9.70 21.98 9.52
CA GLY A 11 8.81 22.81 8.68
C GLY A 11 7.49 22.16 8.30
N PHE A 12 7.18 20.98 8.82
CA PHE A 12 6.02 20.17 8.41
C PHE A 12 4.68 20.89 8.53
N SER A 13 4.49 21.68 9.60
CA SER A 13 3.24 22.40 9.81
C SER A 13 2.96 23.42 8.71
N ASP A 14 3.99 24.14 8.25
CA ASP A 14 3.84 25.14 7.18
C ASP A 14 3.58 24.46 5.82
N GLU A 15 4.25 23.34 5.54
CA GLU A 15 3.98 22.52 4.36
C GLU A 15 2.55 22.02 4.36
N LEU A 16 2.11 21.43 5.47
CA LEU A 16 0.77 20.88 5.59
C LEU A 16 -0.32 21.95 5.43
N GLU A 17 -0.13 23.14 6.02
CA GLU A 17 -1.06 24.27 5.83
C GLU A 17 -1.15 24.67 4.35
N GLY A 18 -0.01 24.68 3.64
CA GLY A 18 0.01 24.93 2.20
C GLY A 18 -0.74 23.89 1.40
N VAL A 19 -0.61 22.60 1.78
CA VAL A 19 -1.34 21.48 1.18
C VAL A 19 -2.83 21.60 1.45
N LEU A 20 -3.22 21.82 2.70
CA LEU A 20 -4.64 21.92 3.11
C LEU A 20 -5.36 23.14 2.53
N ALA A 21 -4.62 24.25 2.25
CA ALA A 21 -5.16 25.40 1.55
C ALA A 21 -5.57 25.09 0.10
N CYS A 22 -5.07 23.98 -0.48
CA CYS A 22 -5.48 23.50 -1.81
C CYS A 22 -6.69 22.55 -1.76
N GLU A 23 -7.32 22.36 -0.62
CA GLU A 23 -8.52 21.54 -0.40
C GLU A 23 -8.38 20.10 -0.94
N PRO A 24 -7.35 19.32 -0.53
CA PRO A 24 -7.22 17.94 -0.94
C PRO A 24 -8.32 17.07 -0.30
N ASP A 25 -8.75 16.01 -1.02
CA ASP A 25 -9.68 15.03 -0.47
C ASP A 25 -8.99 14.13 0.56
N VAL A 26 -7.73 13.75 0.30
CA VAL A 26 -6.92 12.86 1.14
C VAL A 26 -5.51 13.42 1.30
N VAL A 27 -5.01 13.41 2.53
CA VAL A 27 -3.61 13.70 2.85
C VAL A 27 -2.95 12.46 3.45
N MET A 28 -1.81 12.05 2.89
CA MET A 28 -1.08 10.87 3.32
C MET A 28 0.24 11.26 3.99
N LEU A 29 0.45 10.77 5.21
CA LEU A 29 1.74 10.86 5.93
C LEU A 29 2.62 9.66 5.56
N PRO A 30 3.79 9.87 4.91
CA PRO A 30 4.75 8.81 4.64
C PRO A 30 5.77 8.67 5.78
N TYR A 31 6.48 7.55 5.78
CA TYR A 31 7.76 7.30 6.47
C TYR A 31 7.78 7.61 7.97
N PHE A 32 6.61 7.64 8.63
CA PHE A 32 6.54 7.80 10.07
C PHE A 32 7.12 6.57 10.80
N LYS A 33 7.64 6.79 12.01
CA LYS A 33 8.34 5.78 12.80
C LYS A 33 7.80 5.64 14.22
N THR A 34 7.08 6.67 14.68
CA THR A 34 6.65 6.79 16.08
C THR A 34 5.19 7.20 16.18
N VAL A 35 4.56 6.84 17.30
CA VAL A 35 3.22 7.28 17.67
C VAL A 35 3.11 8.81 17.65
N ARG A 36 4.13 9.51 18.16
CA ARG A 36 4.15 10.98 18.24
C ARG A 36 4.07 11.66 16.87
N GLU A 37 4.71 11.08 15.84
CA GLU A 37 4.62 11.62 14.48
C GLU A 37 3.19 11.52 13.95
N VAL A 38 2.52 10.39 14.22
CA VAL A 38 1.12 10.19 13.82
C VAL A 38 0.19 11.13 14.59
N GLU A 39 0.36 11.27 15.91
CA GLU A 39 -0.39 12.26 16.71
C GLU A 39 -0.24 13.68 16.18
N THR A 40 0.99 14.07 15.82
CA THR A 40 1.28 15.38 15.24
C THR A 40 0.54 15.59 13.93
N PHE A 41 0.58 14.60 13.04
CA PHE A 41 -0.12 14.62 11.76
C PHE A 41 -1.64 14.73 11.93
N ILE A 42 -2.24 13.80 12.69
CA ILE A 42 -3.69 13.77 12.91
C ILE A 42 -4.19 15.09 13.50
N LYS A 43 -3.48 15.61 14.52
CA LYS A 43 -3.82 16.89 15.15
C LYS A 43 -3.69 18.06 14.17
N ALA A 44 -2.70 18.05 13.30
CA ALA A 44 -2.48 19.15 12.36
C ALA A 44 -3.48 19.11 11.19
N VAL A 45 -3.91 17.94 10.74
CA VAL A 45 -5.00 17.82 9.73
C VAL A 45 -6.33 18.31 10.30
N ASP A 46 -6.63 18.00 11.56
CA ASP A 46 -7.82 18.47 12.31
C ASP A 46 -9.15 18.28 11.55
N GLY A 47 -9.32 17.13 10.89
CA GLY A 47 -10.52 16.77 10.15
C GLY A 47 -10.76 17.56 8.84
N ARG A 48 -9.78 18.33 8.38
CA ARG A 48 -9.88 19.13 7.14
C ARG A 48 -9.72 18.30 5.85
N ALA A 49 -9.21 17.08 5.96
CA ALA A 49 -9.11 16.13 4.88
C ALA A 49 -9.16 14.70 5.45
N THR A 50 -9.42 13.71 4.61
CA THR A 50 -9.26 12.28 4.96
C THR A 50 -7.79 12.01 5.27
N THR A 51 -7.51 11.37 6.40
CA THR A 51 -6.16 11.04 6.84
C THR A 51 -5.75 9.66 6.35
N SER A 52 -4.64 9.56 5.64
CA SER A 52 -4.04 8.29 5.20
C SER A 52 -2.64 8.13 5.79
N LEU A 53 -2.31 6.96 6.30
CA LEU A 53 -0.97 6.63 6.78
C LEU A 53 -0.29 5.67 5.82
N LEU A 54 0.93 5.99 5.37
CA LEU A 54 1.76 5.07 4.61
C LEU A 54 2.68 4.32 5.57
N LEU A 55 2.25 3.12 5.98
CA LEU A 55 2.98 2.24 6.90
C LEU A 55 4.12 1.54 6.15
N GLU A 56 5.33 2.07 6.24
CA GLU A 56 6.47 1.61 5.44
C GLU A 56 7.78 1.56 6.23
N THR A 57 7.71 1.65 7.56
CA THR A 57 8.87 1.51 8.43
C THR A 57 8.67 0.41 9.45
N ARG A 58 9.76 -0.31 9.77
CA ARG A 58 9.77 -1.34 10.82
C ARG A 58 9.30 -0.76 12.17
N GLY A 59 9.80 0.43 12.53
CA GLY A 59 9.43 1.08 13.78
C GLY A 59 7.94 1.32 13.92
N ALA A 60 7.27 1.75 12.85
CA ALA A 60 5.81 1.90 12.82
C ALA A 60 5.09 0.55 12.88
N ALA A 61 5.56 -0.45 12.12
CA ALA A 61 4.93 -1.78 12.10
C ALA A 61 5.03 -2.50 13.47
N GLU A 62 6.10 -2.28 14.23
CA GLU A 62 6.29 -2.82 15.59
C GLU A 62 5.44 -2.09 16.64
N GLN A 63 5.01 -0.85 16.39
CA GLN A 63 4.18 -0.02 17.29
C GLN A 63 2.73 0.14 16.78
N ILE A 64 2.28 -0.75 15.90
CA ILE A 64 1.00 -0.55 15.19
C ILE A 64 -0.19 -0.41 16.14
N ASP A 65 -0.22 -1.12 17.26
CA ASP A 65 -1.30 -1.07 18.24
C ASP A 65 -1.38 0.32 18.89
N ASP A 66 -0.26 0.88 19.28
CA ASP A 66 -0.18 2.22 19.87
C ASP A 66 -0.52 3.30 18.84
N ILE A 67 -0.09 3.12 17.58
CA ILE A 67 -0.39 4.02 16.47
C ILE A 67 -1.91 4.06 16.19
N ILE A 68 -2.56 2.92 16.08
CA ILE A 68 -4.01 2.87 15.84
C ILE A 68 -4.78 3.49 17.01
N SER A 69 -4.29 3.32 18.24
CA SER A 69 -4.89 3.88 19.45
C SER A 69 -4.92 5.42 19.49
N VAL A 70 -4.14 6.11 18.65
CA VAL A 70 -4.20 7.57 18.48
C VAL A 70 -5.59 8.02 18.03
N GLY A 71 -6.25 7.22 17.18
CA GLY A 71 -7.54 7.56 16.57
C GLY A 71 -7.43 8.61 15.47
N GLY A 72 -8.53 8.87 14.78
CA GLY A 72 -8.58 9.85 13.69
C GLY A 72 -7.85 9.39 12.42
N ILE A 73 -7.55 8.10 12.28
CA ILE A 73 -6.94 7.49 11.10
C ILE A 73 -8.05 6.92 10.23
N ASP A 74 -8.23 7.46 9.03
CA ASP A 74 -9.27 7.03 8.10
C ASP A 74 -8.82 5.88 7.20
N GLU A 75 -7.51 5.86 6.84
CA GLU A 75 -6.93 4.90 5.91
C GLU A 75 -5.49 4.54 6.29
N ILE A 76 -5.12 3.27 6.10
CA ILE A 76 -3.73 2.81 6.21
C ILE A 76 -3.32 2.06 4.94
N HIS A 77 -2.24 2.48 4.32
CA HIS A 77 -1.61 1.78 3.20
C HIS A 77 -0.25 1.21 3.62
N ILE A 78 -0.02 -0.09 3.40
CA ILE A 78 1.27 -0.72 3.69
C ILE A 78 2.19 -0.56 2.48
N GLY A 79 3.23 0.25 2.62
CA GLY A 79 4.25 0.49 1.61
C GLY A 79 5.29 -0.62 1.58
N LEU A 80 5.00 -1.71 0.86
CA LEU A 80 5.82 -2.94 0.90
C LEU A 80 7.28 -2.73 0.53
N ASN A 81 7.59 -1.83 -0.41
CA ASN A 81 8.97 -1.60 -0.85
C ASN A 81 9.85 -1.08 0.29
N ASP A 82 9.44 0.01 0.94
CA ASP A 82 10.23 0.62 1.99
C ASP A 82 10.13 -0.16 3.30
N LEU A 83 9.01 -0.81 3.55
CA LEU A 83 8.84 -1.73 4.68
C LEU A 83 9.84 -2.89 4.57
N SER A 84 9.95 -3.53 3.40
CA SER A 84 10.89 -4.64 3.20
C SER A 84 12.34 -4.19 3.37
N HIS A 85 12.71 -3.03 2.84
CA HIS A 85 14.02 -2.45 3.07
C HIS A 85 14.29 -2.20 4.56
N SER A 86 13.30 -1.70 5.30
CA SER A 86 13.45 -1.43 6.74
C SER A 86 13.62 -2.69 7.59
N TYR A 87 13.14 -3.83 7.09
CA TYR A 87 13.38 -5.16 7.66
C TYR A 87 14.65 -5.84 7.13
N GLY A 88 15.38 -5.20 6.20
CA GLY A 88 16.59 -5.74 5.58
C GLY A 88 16.32 -6.86 4.58
N LYS A 89 15.12 -6.91 4.02
CA LYS A 89 14.72 -7.88 3.01
C LYS A 89 15.13 -7.44 1.61
N LYS A 90 15.11 -8.36 0.66
CA LYS A 90 15.60 -8.16 -0.71
C LYS A 90 14.49 -7.94 -1.73
N PHE A 91 13.31 -8.46 -1.45
CA PHE A 91 12.18 -8.41 -2.36
C PHE A 91 10.95 -7.86 -1.65
N LEU A 92 10.31 -6.87 -2.27
CA LEU A 92 9.21 -6.10 -1.65
C LEU A 92 7.98 -6.92 -1.26
N PHE A 93 7.81 -8.14 -1.74
CA PHE A 93 6.67 -9.00 -1.39
C PHE A 93 7.01 -10.07 -0.34
N GLU A 94 8.18 -10.03 0.27
CA GLU A 94 8.52 -10.97 1.35
C GLU A 94 7.60 -10.80 2.56
N GLU A 95 7.17 -9.55 2.88
CA GLU A 95 6.21 -9.30 3.97
C GLU A 95 4.82 -9.87 3.71
N LEU A 96 4.42 -9.97 2.44
CA LEU A 96 3.18 -10.63 2.04
C LEU A 96 3.30 -12.16 2.18
N ALA A 97 4.48 -12.69 1.84
CA ALA A 97 4.73 -14.13 1.90
C ALA A 97 4.95 -14.67 3.32
N ASP A 98 5.55 -13.90 4.23
CA ASP A 98 5.89 -14.35 5.59
C ASP A 98 4.80 -14.09 6.63
N GLY A 99 3.68 -13.51 6.24
CA GLY A 99 2.54 -13.21 7.11
C GLY A 99 2.64 -11.89 7.89
N THR A 100 3.61 -11.03 7.59
CA THR A 100 3.70 -9.69 8.21
C THR A 100 2.49 -8.85 7.83
N VAL A 101 2.09 -8.84 6.54
CA VAL A 101 0.89 -8.13 6.09
C VAL A 101 -0.37 -8.71 6.72
N ASP A 102 -0.49 -10.04 6.84
CA ASP A 102 -1.62 -10.70 7.50
C ASP A 102 -1.79 -10.17 8.93
N ARG A 103 -0.71 -10.17 9.72
CA ARG A 103 -0.72 -9.69 11.12
C ARG A 103 -1.12 -8.21 11.21
N LEU A 104 -0.61 -7.34 10.34
CA LEU A 104 -0.97 -5.93 10.32
C LEU A 104 -2.46 -5.73 9.98
N VAL A 105 -2.94 -6.43 8.96
CA VAL A 105 -4.35 -6.37 8.55
C VAL A 105 -5.30 -6.89 9.63
N GLU A 106 -4.92 -7.96 10.37
CA GLU A 106 -5.68 -8.43 11.52
C GLU A 106 -5.84 -7.34 12.58
N ARG A 107 -4.79 -6.55 12.84
CA ARG A 107 -4.86 -5.41 13.76
C ARG A 107 -5.78 -4.31 13.23
N PHE A 108 -5.66 -3.96 11.93
CA PHE A 108 -6.56 -2.97 11.32
C PHE A 108 -8.03 -3.35 11.48
N LYS A 109 -8.37 -4.61 11.23
CA LYS A 109 -9.74 -5.14 11.39
C LYS A 109 -10.21 -5.10 12.84
N ALA A 110 -9.36 -5.53 13.78
CA ALA A 110 -9.69 -5.59 15.20
C ALA A 110 -10.03 -4.21 15.77
N ASP A 111 -9.34 -3.16 15.31
CA ASP A 111 -9.50 -1.78 15.76
C ASP A 111 -10.43 -0.95 14.86
N GLY A 112 -11.09 -1.59 13.89
CA GLY A 112 -12.15 -0.99 13.08
C GLY A 112 -11.67 -0.05 11.97
N ILE A 113 -10.41 -0.11 11.57
CA ILE A 113 -9.92 0.56 10.35
C ILE A 113 -10.57 -0.09 9.14
N LYS A 114 -11.37 0.67 8.42
CA LYS A 114 -12.17 0.17 7.29
C LYS A 114 -11.46 0.23 5.96
N ASN A 115 -10.63 1.25 5.79
CA ASN A 115 -9.91 1.48 4.55
C ASN A 115 -8.44 1.14 4.74
N TYR A 116 -8.00 0.08 4.10
CA TYR A 116 -6.60 -0.33 4.12
C TYR A 116 -6.20 -1.07 2.86
N GLY A 117 -4.92 -0.98 2.54
CA GLY A 117 -4.34 -1.63 1.39
C GLY A 117 -2.86 -1.89 1.52
N PHE A 118 -2.26 -2.45 0.50
CA PHE A 118 -0.83 -2.74 0.49
C PHE A 118 -0.26 -2.78 -0.93
N GLY A 119 1.07 -2.66 -1.01
CA GLY A 119 1.86 -2.89 -2.20
C GLY A 119 1.69 -1.85 -3.29
N GLY A 120 2.26 -2.20 -4.41
CA GLY A 120 2.05 -1.55 -5.69
C GLY A 120 1.66 -2.58 -6.72
N ILE A 121 0.56 -2.37 -7.45
CA ILE A 121 0.08 -3.28 -8.49
C ILE A 121 0.64 -2.86 -9.83
N ALA A 122 1.29 -3.80 -10.55
CA ALA A 122 1.69 -3.63 -11.94
C ALA A 122 0.54 -3.99 -12.90
N SER A 123 0.74 -3.78 -14.19
CA SER A 123 -0.17 -4.29 -15.22
C SER A 123 -0.23 -5.83 -15.17
N LEU A 124 -1.38 -6.41 -15.52
CA LEU A 124 -1.53 -7.87 -15.60
C LEU A 124 -0.45 -8.46 -16.53
N GLY A 125 0.08 -9.61 -16.16
CA GLY A 125 1.18 -10.28 -16.87
C GLY A 125 2.55 -9.64 -16.69
N SER A 126 2.69 -8.62 -15.82
CA SER A 126 3.94 -7.88 -15.61
C SER A 126 4.51 -8.10 -14.21
N GLY A 127 5.81 -7.83 -14.06
CA GLY A 127 6.54 -7.93 -12.80
C GLY A 127 7.14 -9.32 -12.56
N LEU A 128 8.09 -9.39 -11.62
CA LEU A 128 8.69 -10.66 -11.16
C LEU A 128 7.66 -11.52 -10.41
N LEU A 129 6.82 -10.87 -9.60
CA LEU A 129 5.60 -11.45 -9.04
C LEU A 129 4.43 -10.87 -9.81
N PRO A 130 3.69 -11.68 -10.58
CA PRO A 130 2.57 -11.21 -11.39
C PRO A 130 1.44 -10.60 -10.56
N ALA A 131 0.82 -9.54 -11.07
CA ALA A 131 -0.32 -8.89 -10.42
C ALA A 131 -1.48 -9.88 -10.16
N GLU A 132 -1.60 -10.90 -11.00
CA GLU A 132 -2.59 -11.99 -10.89
C GLU A 132 -2.42 -12.83 -9.62
N MET A 133 -1.25 -12.82 -8.98
CA MET A 133 -1.03 -13.46 -7.69
C MET A 133 -1.24 -12.49 -6.52
N ILE A 134 -1.06 -11.18 -6.74
CA ILE A 134 -1.16 -10.15 -5.71
C ILE A 134 -2.63 -9.74 -5.50
N ILE A 135 -3.40 -9.55 -6.57
CA ILE A 135 -4.80 -9.11 -6.48
C ILE A 135 -5.66 -10.07 -5.65
N PRO A 136 -5.58 -11.41 -5.79
CA PRO A 136 -6.32 -12.33 -4.91
C PRO A 136 -5.98 -12.17 -3.42
N GLU A 137 -4.74 -11.75 -3.07
CA GLU A 137 -4.39 -11.49 -1.67
C GLU A 137 -5.14 -10.29 -1.09
N HIS A 138 -5.46 -9.26 -1.89
CA HIS A 138 -6.34 -8.18 -1.45
C HIS A 138 -7.73 -8.72 -1.07
N TYR A 139 -8.27 -9.65 -1.84
CA TYR A 139 -9.57 -10.28 -1.53
C TYR A 139 -9.47 -11.17 -0.29
N ARG A 140 -8.42 -11.99 -0.18
CA ARG A 140 -8.18 -12.85 0.99
C ARG A 140 -8.07 -12.03 2.28
N LEU A 141 -7.37 -10.93 2.22
CA LEU A 141 -7.13 -10.05 3.37
C LEU A 141 -8.24 -9.02 3.59
N GLY A 142 -9.19 -8.88 2.66
CA GLY A 142 -10.27 -7.88 2.76
C GLY A 142 -9.79 -6.43 2.58
N SER A 143 -8.66 -6.24 1.90
CA SER A 143 -8.14 -4.94 1.52
C SER A 143 -8.99 -4.32 0.41
N ASN A 144 -9.18 -3.01 0.45
CA ASN A 144 -10.04 -2.29 -0.48
C ASN A 144 -9.34 -1.16 -1.26
N CYS A 145 -8.05 -0.98 -1.07
CA CYS A 145 -7.27 -0.01 -1.84
C CYS A 145 -5.89 -0.55 -2.23
N ALA A 146 -5.36 -0.04 -3.34
CA ALA A 146 -4.02 -0.34 -3.81
C ALA A 146 -3.46 0.85 -4.58
N ILE A 147 -2.13 1.01 -4.54
CA ILE A 147 -1.42 1.99 -5.37
C ILE A 147 -0.94 1.29 -6.62
N LEU A 148 -1.15 1.88 -7.79
CA LEU A 148 -0.54 1.41 -9.03
C LEU A 148 0.97 1.70 -9.00
N SER A 149 1.77 0.68 -9.24
CA SER A 149 3.22 0.81 -9.21
C SER A 149 3.75 1.57 -10.43
N ARG A 150 4.99 2.06 -10.35
CA ARG A 150 5.67 2.65 -11.51
C ARG A 150 5.81 1.68 -12.69
N ALA A 151 5.78 0.37 -12.45
CA ALA A 151 5.77 -0.64 -13.49
C ALA A 151 4.43 -0.76 -14.22
N PHE A 152 3.36 -0.13 -13.72
CA PHE A 152 2.07 -0.06 -14.41
C PHE A 152 2.16 0.83 -15.66
N CYS A 153 2.78 2.01 -15.52
CA CYS A 153 3.11 2.90 -16.62
C CYS A 153 4.42 3.62 -16.30
N ASP A 154 5.48 3.29 -17.03
CA ASP A 154 6.77 3.96 -16.89
C ASP A 154 6.79 5.23 -17.74
N VAL A 155 6.32 6.33 -17.16
CA VAL A 155 6.24 7.64 -17.82
C VAL A 155 7.61 8.20 -18.26
N SER A 156 8.72 7.61 -17.81
CA SER A 156 10.05 7.97 -18.30
C SER A 156 10.33 7.39 -19.69
N LYS A 157 9.59 6.35 -20.08
CA LYS A 157 9.71 5.65 -21.38
C LYS A 157 8.57 6.00 -22.33
N VAL A 158 7.40 6.38 -21.79
CA VAL A 158 6.22 6.76 -22.55
C VAL A 158 6.04 8.27 -22.44
N GLY A 159 6.44 9.01 -23.47
CA GLY A 159 6.37 10.49 -23.48
C GLY A 159 5.07 11.07 -24.03
N ASP A 160 4.26 10.27 -24.71
CA ASP A 160 2.99 10.68 -25.31
C ASP A 160 1.86 10.57 -24.28
N ILE A 161 1.17 11.69 -24.02
CA ILE A 161 0.06 11.76 -23.06
C ILE A 161 -1.14 10.91 -23.48
N ASP A 162 -1.41 10.76 -24.77
CA ASP A 162 -2.52 9.95 -25.25
C ASP A 162 -2.19 8.46 -25.12
N GLU A 163 -0.93 8.07 -25.28
CA GLU A 163 -0.48 6.72 -25.01
C GLU A 163 -0.51 6.42 -23.50
N ILE A 164 -0.08 7.35 -22.63
CA ILE A 164 -0.20 7.20 -21.18
C ILE A 164 -1.67 6.99 -20.80
N ARG A 165 -2.58 7.83 -21.31
CA ARG A 165 -4.03 7.70 -21.06
C ARG A 165 -4.53 6.32 -21.49
N ARG A 166 -4.19 5.86 -22.68
CA ARG A 166 -4.59 4.54 -23.20
C ARG A 166 -4.10 3.41 -22.28
N ILE A 167 -2.83 3.46 -21.84
CA ILE A 167 -2.27 2.45 -20.91
C ILE A 167 -3.07 2.40 -19.60
N PHE A 168 -3.43 3.56 -19.04
CA PHE A 168 -4.23 3.59 -17.81
C PHE A 168 -5.66 3.10 -18.05
N ASP A 169 -6.33 3.55 -19.11
CA ASP A 169 -7.72 3.17 -19.39
C ASP A 169 -7.84 1.65 -19.64
N GLU A 170 -6.99 1.10 -20.50
CA GLU A 170 -6.98 -0.33 -20.82
C GLU A 170 -6.50 -1.18 -19.61
N GLY A 171 -5.43 -0.76 -18.95
CA GLY A 171 -4.83 -1.50 -17.85
C GLY A 171 -5.71 -1.51 -16.60
N VAL A 172 -6.32 -0.38 -16.23
CA VAL A 172 -7.26 -0.32 -15.11
C VAL A 172 -8.51 -1.13 -15.43
N SER A 173 -9.04 -1.04 -16.66
CA SER A 173 -10.18 -1.86 -17.10
C SER A 173 -9.87 -3.36 -16.96
N ALA A 174 -8.69 -3.79 -17.40
CA ALA A 174 -8.26 -5.19 -17.28
C ALA A 174 -8.15 -5.64 -15.81
N ILE A 175 -7.59 -4.80 -14.93
CA ILE A 175 -7.56 -5.08 -13.48
C ILE A 175 -8.97 -5.21 -12.93
N ARG A 176 -9.89 -4.28 -13.24
CA ARG A 176 -11.28 -4.32 -12.78
C ARG A 176 -12.02 -5.59 -13.24
N ASP A 177 -11.73 -6.08 -14.44
CA ASP A 177 -12.28 -7.34 -14.91
C ASP A 177 -11.66 -8.55 -14.20
N TYR A 178 -10.37 -8.49 -13.85
CA TYR A 178 -9.73 -9.53 -13.05
C TYR A 178 -10.22 -9.54 -11.60
N GLU A 179 -10.44 -8.38 -11.00
CA GLU A 179 -11.04 -8.24 -9.67
C GLU A 179 -12.40 -8.93 -9.56
N LYS A 180 -13.24 -8.87 -10.61
CA LYS A 180 -14.52 -9.60 -10.64
C LYS A 180 -14.32 -11.12 -10.52
N LYS A 181 -13.25 -11.64 -11.10
CA LYS A 181 -12.89 -13.06 -10.96
C LYS A 181 -12.42 -13.37 -9.54
N CYS A 182 -11.56 -12.52 -8.98
CA CYS A 182 -11.07 -12.67 -7.61
C CYS A 182 -12.20 -12.60 -6.58
N ALA A 183 -13.19 -11.71 -6.77
CA ALA A 183 -14.36 -11.61 -5.92
C ALA A 183 -15.26 -12.87 -5.93
N ALA A 184 -15.16 -13.70 -6.95
CA ALA A 184 -15.89 -14.95 -7.08
C ALA A 184 -15.10 -16.19 -6.59
N MET A 185 -13.83 -16.00 -6.20
CA MET A 185 -12.99 -17.09 -5.69
C MET A 185 -13.49 -17.57 -4.32
N SER A 186 -13.46 -18.89 -4.12
CA SER A 186 -13.69 -19.50 -2.82
C SER A 186 -12.52 -19.27 -1.86
N GLU A 187 -12.76 -19.44 -0.57
CA GLU A 187 -11.70 -19.38 0.45
C GLU A 187 -10.56 -20.37 0.15
N GLN A 188 -10.90 -21.55 -0.39
CA GLN A 188 -9.89 -22.52 -0.78
C GLN A 188 -9.02 -22.01 -1.94
N GLU A 189 -9.60 -21.46 -3.00
CA GLU A 189 -8.85 -20.90 -4.13
C GLU A 189 -7.97 -19.74 -3.70
N LEU A 190 -8.44 -18.85 -2.81
CA LEU A 190 -7.65 -17.77 -2.23
C LEU A 190 -6.47 -18.31 -1.39
N SER A 191 -6.70 -19.39 -0.61
CA SER A 191 -5.65 -20.05 0.17
C SER A 191 -4.60 -20.72 -0.72
N GLU A 192 -5.03 -21.38 -1.80
CA GLU A 192 -4.13 -21.99 -2.79
C GLU A 192 -3.28 -20.93 -3.50
N ASN A 193 -3.88 -19.78 -3.86
CA ASN A 193 -3.14 -18.64 -4.41
C ASN A 193 -2.08 -18.14 -3.42
N SER A 194 -2.43 -17.98 -2.14
CA SER A 194 -1.51 -17.52 -1.11
C SER A 194 -0.32 -18.48 -0.96
N ALA A 195 -0.56 -19.80 -0.99
CA ALA A 195 0.51 -20.80 -0.95
C ALA A 195 1.42 -20.72 -2.18
N ALA A 196 0.85 -20.57 -3.38
CA ALA A 196 1.59 -20.42 -4.62
C ALA A 196 2.41 -19.12 -4.64
N LEU A 197 1.84 -18.02 -4.11
CA LEU A 197 2.54 -16.75 -3.97
C LEU A 197 3.78 -16.88 -3.08
N LYS A 198 3.63 -17.51 -1.90
CA LYS A 198 4.76 -17.76 -0.96
C LYS A 198 5.89 -18.52 -1.64
N GLN A 199 5.57 -19.62 -2.31
CA GLN A 199 6.57 -20.40 -3.05
C GLN A 199 7.25 -19.54 -4.13
N ARG A 200 6.48 -18.75 -4.88
CA ARG A 200 7.04 -17.90 -5.93
C ARG A 200 7.96 -16.81 -5.37
N VAL A 201 7.63 -16.22 -4.24
CA VAL A 201 8.49 -15.24 -3.55
C VAL A 201 9.80 -15.90 -3.09
N GLU A 202 9.74 -17.09 -2.50
CA GLU A 202 10.94 -17.85 -2.08
C GLU A 202 11.86 -18.16 -3.28
N GLU A 203 11.31 -18.57 -4.42
CA GLU A 203 12.07 -18.78 -5.66
C GLU A 203 12.77 -17.50 -6.14
N ILE A 204 12.04 -16.37 -6.15
CA ILE A 204 12.58 -15.07 -6.56
C ILE A 204 13.74 -14.66 -5.65
N VAL A 205 13.54 -14.72 -4.33
CA VAL A 205 14.57 -14.36 -3.34
C VAL A 205 15.80 -15.26 -3.46
N SER A 206 15.61 -16.56 -3.67
CA SER A 206 16.72 -17.52 -3.87
C SER A 206 17.55 -17.17 -5.11
N ASN A 207 16.90 -16.77 -6.21
CA ASN A 207 17.57 -16.36 -7.43
C ASN A 207 18.32 -15.02 -7.31
N MET A 208 17.88 -14.13 -6.43
CA MET A 208 18.57 -12.86 -6.13
C MET A 208 19.85 -13.05 -5.27
N GLN A 209 20.05 -14.25 -4.72
CA GLN A 209 21.21 -14.56 -3.87
C GLN A 209 22.36 -15.18 -4.68
N GLN A 210 22.14 -15.59 -5.91
CA GLN A 210 23.14 -16.10 -6.84
C GLN A 210 23.78 -14.99 -7.68
#